data_4f49c9391882c2d5faad452f59b8a528
#
_entry.id   4f49c9391882c2d5faad452f59b8a528
#
_cell.length_a   1.000
_cell.length_b   1.000
_cell.length_c   1.000
_cell.angle_alpha   90.00
_cell.angle_beta   90.00
_cell.angle_gamma   90.00
#
_symmetry.space_group_name_H-M   'P 1'
#
loop_
_entity.id
_entity.type
_entity.pdbx_description
1 polymer ?
#
loop_
_entity_poly.entity_id
_entity_poly.type
_entity_poly.pdbx_seq_one_letter_code
_entity_poly.pdbx_strand_id
1 'polypeptide(L)'
;IGDIVESGLKFSRADFIKATEEFDTTQYEFIENKSLQGYLYPDTYRFFDDSTAEAVIIKMLNNFQKKALPSLKSTDELTAYEVLILASIVEKEVFKLEDRKIVSGIFINRLNDKMKLQSDATVNFITQSGRAQSTLEDLKIDSPYNTYRVIGLPPGPITNPSVDAIESVVNYTPSDFYFFLTSRDNPPKTIFSKTFEEHLQAKRKYLP
;
A
#
# COMPACT_ATOMS: atom_id res chain seq x y z
N ILE A 1 4.19 -0.46 -13.03
CA ILE A 1 5.52 -0.94 -13.47
C ILE A 1 5.48 -1.26 -14.97
N GLY A 2 4.55 -2.12 -15.43
CA GLY A 2 4.48 -2.55 -16.84
C GLY A 2 4.58 -1.40 -17.85
N ASP A 3 3.83 -0.32 -17.67
CA ASP A 3 3.84 0.83 -18.60
C ASP A 3 5.20 1.56 -18.61
N ILE A 4 5.89 1.62 -17.46
CA ILE A 4 7.21 2.26 -17.34
C ILE A 4 8.28 1.43 -18.04
N VAL A 5 8.27 0.11 -17.88
CA VAL A 5 9.24 -0.77 -18.53
C VAL A 5 9.04 -0.86 -20.04
N GLU A 6 7.76 -0.84 -20.51
CA GLU A 6 7.45 -0.82 -21.94
C GLU A 6 7.98 0.43 -22.64
N SER A 7 7.98 1.58 -21.95
CA SER A 7 8.50 2.83 -22.53
C SER A 7 10.01 2.88 -22.69
N GLY A 8 10.75 1.99 -22.02
CA GLY A 8 12.21 2.03 -21.96
C GLY A 8 12.93 0.73 -22.35
N LEU A 9 12.22 -0.38 -22.54
CA LEU A 9 12.80 -1.69 -22.81
C LEU A 9 12.14 -2.37 -24.02
N LYS A 10 12.77 -3.42 -24.55
CA LYS A 10 12.34 -4.11 -25.78
C LYS A 10 11.25 -5.17 -25.59
N PHE A 11 10.52 -5.16 -24.48
CA PHE A 11 9.40 -6.07 -24.24
C PHE A 11 8.13 -5.28 -23.87
N SER A 12 6.97 -5.84 -24.19
CA SER A 12 5.69 -5.17 -23.95
C SER A 12 5.26 -5.26 -22.50
N ARG A 13 4.29 -4.41 -22.13
CA ARG A 13 3.59 -4.51 -20.84
C ARG A 13 2.99 -5.92 -20.63
N ALA A 14 2.44 -6.53 -21.70
CA ALA A 14 1.86 -7.87 -21.64
C ALA A 14 2.93 -8.92 -21.31
N ASP A 15 4.13 -8.84 -21.92
CA ASP A 15 5.23 -9.74 -21.60
C ASP A 15 5.67 -9.62 -20.14
N PHE A 16 5.72 -8.39 -19.61
CA PHE A 16 6.04 -8.18 -18.20
C PHE A 16 4.99 -8.80 -17.28
N ILE A 17 3.71 -8.60 -17.55
CA ILE A 17 2.61 -9.19 -16.75
C ILE A 17 2.73 -10.72 -16.78
N LYS A 18 2.87 -11.30 -17.97
CA LYS A 18 3.05 -12.76 -18.14
C LYS A 18 4.26 -13.26 -17.34
N ALA A 19 5.39 -12.59 -17.44
CA ALA A 19 6.57 -12.93 -16.66
C ALA A 19 6.35 -12.87 -15.15
N THR A 20 5.53 -11.91 -14.64
CA THR A 20 5.18 -11.84 -13.20
C THR A 20 4.28 -12.99 -12.77
N GLU A 21 3.41 -13.49 -13.63
CA GLU A 21 2.48 -14.60 -13.35
C GLU A 21 3.19 -15.97 -13.39
N GLU A 22 4.16 -16.13 -14.31
CA GLU A 22 4.91 -17.36 -14.50
C GLU A 22 6.21 -17.44 -13.67
N PHE A 23 6.55 -16.38 -12.90
CA PHE A 23 7.80 -16.30 -12.17
C PHE A 23 7.90 -17.36 -11.07
N ASP A 24 9.01 -18.10 -11.06
CA ASP A 24 9.30 -19.06 -10.00
C ASP A 24 9.76 -18.34 -8.72
N THR A 25 8.86 -18.27 -7.73
CA THR A 25 9.12 -17.64 -6.44
C THR A 25 9.81 -18.55 -5.43
N THR A 26 10.07 -19.81 -5.73
CA THR A 26 10.57 -20.81 -4.76
C THR A 26 11.93 -20.46 -4.17
N GLN A 27 12.75 -19.70 -4.88
CA GLN A 27 14.05 -19.20 -4.41
C GLN A 27 13.96 -17.98 -3.48
N TYR A 28 12.77 -17.42 -3.29
CA TYR A 28 12.52 -16.24 -2.45
C TYR A 28 11.57 -16.61 -1.31
N GLU A 29 12.09 -17.20 -0.24
CA GLU A 29 11.32 -17.72 0.91
C GLU A 29 10.45 -16.64 1.60
N PHE A 30 10.76 -15.35 1.41
CA PHE A 30 9.99 -14.24 1.95
C PHE A 30 8.73 -13.90 1.15
N ILE A 31 8.52 -14.49 -0.04
CA ILE A 31 7.34 -14.25 -0.87
C ILE A 31 6.21 -15.18 -0.43
N GLU A 32 5.16 -14.60 0.14
CA GLU A 32 3.95 -15.33 0.45
C GLU A 32 2.97 -15.39 -0.73
N ASN A 33 2.13 -16.43 -0.76
CA ASN A 33 1.06 -16.61 -1.74
C ASN A 33 1.50 -16.64 -3.21
N LYS A 34 2.79 -16.84 -3.51
CA LYS A 34 3.38 -16.86 -4.85
C LYS A 34 3.09 -15.60 -5.68
N SER A 35 2.72 -14.51 -5.05
CA SER A 35 2.45 -13.23 -5.72
C SER A 35 3.63 -12.29 -5.57
N LEU A 36 4.05 -11.66 -6.67
CA LEU A 36 5.08 -10.62 -6.65
C LEU A 36 4.56 -9.25 -6.19
N GLN A 37 3.22 -9.11 -6.01
CA GLN A 37 2.59 -7.88 -5.54
C GLN A 37 3.07 -7.53 -4.13
N GLY A 38 3.60 -6.32 -3.97
CA GLY A 38 4.20 -5.86 -2.72
C GLY A 38 5.72 -6.05 -2.62
N TYR A 39 6.31 -6.92 -3.45
CA TYR A 39 7.72 -7.29 -3.36
C TYR A 39 8.61 -6.70 -4.46
N LEU A 40 8.04 -6.07 -5.49
CA LEU A 40 8.81 -5.41 -6.54
C LEU A 40 9.21 -4.00 -6.08
N TYR A 41 10.35 -3.88 -5.38
CA TYR A 41 10.75 -2.67 -4.67
C TYR A 41 10.79 -1.43 -5.58
N PRO A 42 10.14 -0.32 -5.20
CA PRO A 42 10.15 0.92 -5.98
C PRO A 42 11.48 1.65 -5.81
N ASP A 43 12.23 1.75 -6.90
CA ASP A 43 13.52 2.46 -6.95
C ASP A 43 13.83 2.92 -8.38
N THR A 44 14.92 3.65 -8.55
CA THR A 44 15.47 3.97 -9.87
C THR A 44 16.43 2.89 -10.29
N TYR A 45 16.12 2.24 -11.41
CA TYR A 45 16.89 1.15 -11.95
C TYR A 45 17.54 1.52 -13.29
N ARG A 46 18.72 0.98 -13.52
CA ARG A 46 19.38 1.01 -14.84
C ARG A 46 19.34 -0.39 -15.43
N PHE A 47 18.85 -0.48 -16.66
CA PHE A 47 18.78 -1.72 -17.44
C PHE A 47 19.47 -1.52 -18.78
N PHE A 48 19.94 -2.61 -19.36
CA PHE A 48 20.34 -2.63 -20.76
C PHE A 48 19.10 -2.72 -21.64
N ASP A 49 19.16 -2.20 -22.85
CA ASP A 49 18.02 -2.18 -23.77
C ASP A 49 17.47 -3.58 -24.13
N ASP A 50 18.33 -4.60 -24.03
CA ASP A 50 18.03 -6.02 -24.29
C ASP A 50 17.69 -6.80 -23.00
N SER A 51 17.53 -6.14 -21.87
CA SER A 51 17.11 -6.78 -20.62
C SER A 51 15.74 -7.44 -20.78
N THR A 52 15.61 -8.66 -20.25
CA THR A 52 14.34 -9.40 -20.25
C THR A 52 13.42 -8.95 -19.11
N ALA A 53 12.13 -9.24 -19.23
CA ALA A 53 11.15 -8.99 -18.15
C ALA A 53 11.54 -9.70 -16.85
N GLU A 54 12.04 -10.94 -16.94
CA GLU A 54 12.51 -11.72 -15.80
C GLU A 54 13.73 -11.05 -15.14
N ALA A 55 14.69 -10.54 -15.90
CA ALA A 55 15.84 -9.81 -15.35
C ALA A 55 15.42 -8.55 -14.58
N VAL A 56 14.36 -7.87 -15.03
CA VAL A 56 13.75 -6.73 -14.32
C VAL A 56 13.16 -7.19 -13.00
N ILE A 57 12.35 -8.24 -13.01
CA ILE A 57 11.73 -8.82 -11.81
C ILE A 57 12.80 -9.20 -10.78
N ILE A 58 13.79 -9.99 -11.18
CA ILE A 58 14.91 -10.42 -10.33
C ILE A 58 15.61 -9.22 -9.68
N LYS A 59 15.90 -8.19 -10.47
CA LYS A 59 16.57 -6.99 -9.95
C LYS A 59 15.72 -6.25 -8.91
N MET A 60 14.43 -6.17 -9.12
CA MET A 60 13.50 -5.53 -8.19
C MET A 60 13.31 -6.35 -6.91
N LEU A 61 13.23 -7.68 -7.01
CA LEU A 61 13.16 -8.60 -5.87
C LEU A 61 14.46 -8.57 -5.04
N ASN A 62 15.62 -8.62 -5.68
CA ASN A 62 16.90 -8.53 -4.99
C ASN A 62 17.05 -7.18 -4.25
N ASN A 63 16.51 -6.11 -4.82
CA ASN A 63 16.49 -4.80 -4.16
C ASN A 63 15.54 -4.77 -2.97
N PHE A 64 14.37 -5.42 -3.07
CA PHE A 64 13.46 -5.64 -1.92
C PHE A 64 14.18 -6.41 -0.81
N GLN A 65 14.79 -7.55 -1.14
CA GLN A 65 15.54 -8.37 -0.19
C GLN A 65 16.63 -7.57 0.54
N LYS A 66 17.34 -6.73 -0.19
CA LYS A 66 18.41 -5.91 0.37
C LYS A 66 17.93 -4.74 1.21
N LYS A 67 16.88 -4.01 0.77
CA LYS A 67 16.47 -2.74 1.36
C LYS A 67 15.27 -2.87 2.28
N ALA A 68 14.23 -3.59 1.87
CA ALA A 68 12.95 -3.63 2.56
C ALA A 68 12.82 -4.80 3.54
N LEU A 69 13.31 -5.98 3.14
CA LEU A 69 13.18 -7.20 3.95
C LEU A 69 13.79 -7.07 5.37
N PRO A 70 14.93 -6.37 5.61
CA PRO A 70 15.46 -6.20 6.96
C PRO A 70 14.52 -5.45 7.92
N SER A 71 13.66 -4.57 7.37
CA SER A 71 12.66 -3.82 8.14
C SER A 71 11.31 -4.53 8.21
N LEU A 72 11.06 -5.54 7.37
CA LEU A 72 9.81 -6.29 7.34
C LEU A 72 9.79 -7.34 8.45
N LYS A 73 9.08 -7.05 9.54
CA LYS A 73 9.02 -7.89 10.75
C LYS A 73 7.58 -8.01 11.22
N SER A 74 7.27 -9.13 11.88
CA SER A 74 6.03 -9.24 12.64
C SER A 74 6.04 -8.27 13.84
N THR A 75 4.86 -7.81 14.22
CA THR A 75 4.59 -7.10 15.46
C THR A 75 3.76 -7.98 16.40
N ASP A 76 3.35 -7.47 17.54
CA ASP A 76 2.45 -8.20 18.44
C ASP A 76 1.05 -8.39 17.81
N GLU A 77 0.65 -7.50 16.90
CA GLU A 77 -0.68 -7.49 16.27
C GLU A 77 -0.70 -8.08 14.86
N LEU A 78 0.44 -8.05 14.13
CA LEU A 78 0.50 -8.36 12.71
C LEU A 78 1.66 -9.30 12.37
N THR A 79 1.42 -10.28 11.52
CA THR A 79 2.47 -11.06 10.85
C THR A 79 3.26 -10.18 9.90
N ALA A 80 4.45 -10.62 9.46
CA ALA A 80 5.26 -9.85 8.50
C ALA A 80 4.51 -9.59 7.17
N TYR A 81 3.69 -10.55 6.72
CA TYR A 81 2.88 -10.37 5.52
C TYR A 81 1.76 -9.33 5.73
N GLU A 82 1.10 -9.36 6.87
CA GLU A 82 0.09 -8.35 7.22
C GLU A 82 0.70 -6.95 7.36
N VAL A 83 1.92 -6.85 7.90
CA VAL A 83 2.71 -5.60 7.88
C VAL A 83 2.93 -5.12 6.44
N LEU A 84 3.31 -6.00 5.51
CA LEU A 84 3.49 -5.65 4.10
C LEU A 84 2.17 -5.16 3.47
N ILE A 85 1.06 -5.84 3.75
CA ILE A 85 -0.27 -5.44 3.27
C ILE A 85 -0.62 -4.03 3.80
N LEU A 86 -0.52 -3.81 5.11
CA LEU A 86 -0.87 -2.54 5.73
C LEU A 86 0.06 -1.42 5.24
N ALA A 87 1.37 -1.68 5.12
CA ALA A 87 2.34 -0.74 4.57
C ALA A 87 1.99 -0.32 3.13
N SER A 88 1.49 -1.26 2.31
CA SER A 88 1.04 -0.96 0.95
C SER A 88 -0.17 -0.01 0.90
N ILE A 89 -1.01 -0.03 1.93
CA ILE A 89 -2.14 0.90 2.08
C ILE A 89 -1.60 2.26 2.55
N VAL A 90 -0.82 2.29 3.63
CA VAL A 90 -0.26 3.52 4.23
C VAL A 90 0.58 4.31 3.21
N GLU A 91 1.33 3.62 2.34
CA GLU A 91 2.10 4.24 1.23
C GLU A 91 1.24 5.17 0.35
N LYS A 92 -0.05 4.85 0.21
CA LYS A 92 -1.00 5.60 -0.65
C LYS A 92 -1.82 6.66 0.09
N GLU A 93 -1.84 6.63 1.42
CA GLU A 93 -2.68 7.52 2.23
C GLU A 93 -1.98 8.83 2.58
N VAL A 94 -0.73 8.79 3.01
CA VAL A 94 0.01 9.97 3.45
C VAL A 94 1.49 9.92 3.08
N PHE A 95 2.10 11.11 2.89
CA PHE A 95 3.49 11.20 2.40
C PHE A 95 4.51 11.37 3.53
N LYS A 96 4.15 12.10 4.61
CA LYS A 96 5.09 12.40 5.70
C LYS A 96 5.26 11.18 6.61
N LEU A 97 6.50 10.83 6.93
CA LEU A 97 6.83 9.66 7.76
C LEU A 97 6.14 9.68 9.12
N GLU A 98 6.12 10.84 9.80
CA GLU A 98 5.49 10.96 11.11
C GLU A 98 3.96 10.78 11.04
N ASP A 99 3.32 11.30 9.98
CA ASP A 99 1.89 11.09 9.73
C ASP A 99 1.61 9.62 9.40
N ARG A 100 2.51 8.95 8.64
CA ARG A 100 2.41 7.50 8.34
C ARG A 100 2.38 6.66 9.61
N LYS A 101 3.23 6.96 10.60
CA LYS A 101 3.25 6.23 11.89
C LYS A 101 1.92 6.38 12.65
N ILE A 102 1.34 7.58 12.66
CA ILE A 102 0.05 7.82 13.31
C ILE A 102 -1.08 7.13 12.54
N VAL A 103 -1.10 7.23 11.20
CA VAL A 103 -2.09 6.56 10.34
C VAL A 103 -2.00 5.04 10.48
N SER A 104 -0.79 4.48 10.58
CA SER A 104 -0.59 3.05 10.89
C SER A 104 -1.25 2.67 12.22
N GLY A 105 -1.06 3.48 13.26
CA GLY A 105 -1.72 3.29 14.56
C GLY A 105 -3.26 3.36 14.45
N ILE A 106 -3.79 4.28 13.65
CA ILE A 106 -5.25 4.36 13.38
C ILE A 106 -5.76 3.06 12.74
N PHE A 107 -5.07 2.53 11.74
CA PHE A 107 -5.49 1.28 11.10
C PHE A 107 -5.38 0.09 12.05
N ILE A 108 -4.35 0.03 12.90
CA ILE A 108 -4.21 -1.01 13.93
C ILE A 108 -5.35 -0.92 14.95
N ASN A 109 -5.71 0.29 15.44
CA ASN A 109 -6.87 0.48 16.31
C ASN A 109 -8.15 -0.05 15.65
N ARG A 110 -8.39 0.28 14.36
CA ARG A 110 -9.55 -0.21 13.61
C ARG A 110 -9.56 -1.73 13.47
N LEU A 111 -8.40 -2.35 13.21
CA LEU A 111 -8.28 -3.81 13.12
C LEU A 111 -8.63 -4.47 14.44
N ASN A 112 -8.09 -3.97 15.56
CA ASN A 112 -8.32 -4.49 16.91
C ASN A 112 -9.81 -4.39 17.28
N ASP A 113 -10.48 -3.30 16.92
CA ASP A 113 -11.90 -3.06 17.19
C ASP A 113 -12.83 -3.64 16.12
N LYS A 114 -12.31 -4.44 15.18
CA LYS A 114 -13.07 -5.04 14.07
C LYS A 114 -13.84 -4.00 13.24
N MET A 115 -13.28 -2.81 13.12
CA MET A 115 -13.78 -1.76 12.25
C MET A 115 -13.27 -1.96 10.83
N LYS A 116 -14.04 -1.51 9.85
CA LYS A 116 -13.62 -1.46 8.44
C LYS A 116 -12.51 -0.41 8.27
N LEU A 117 -11.47 -0.70 7.47
CA LEU A 117 -10.38 0.25 7.24
C LEU A 117 -10.81 1.47 6.42
N GLN A 118 -11.75 1.32 5.47
CA GLN A 118 -12.34 2.39 4.66
C GLN A 118 -11.29 3.26 3.96
N SER A 119 -10.32 2.61 3.31
CA SER A 119 -9.28 3.26 2.52
C SER A 119 -9.69 3.34 1.05
N ASP A 120 -9.71 4.55 0.49
CA ASP A 120 -9.94 4.77 -0.94
C ASP A 120 -8.86 4.12 -1.81
N ALA A 121 -7.64 3.99 -1.30
CA ALA A 121 -6.55 3.35 -2.01
C ALA A 121 -6.86 1.87 -2.36
N THR A 122 -7.57 1.16 -1.49
CA THR A 122 -7.98 -0.23 -1.75
C THR A 122 -9.06 -0.33 -2.84
N VAL A 123 -9.97 0.64 -2.90
CA VAL A 123 -10.99 0.71 -3.95
C VAL A 123 -10.35 1.13 -5.28
N ASN A 124 -9.41 2.08 -5.26
CA ASN A 124 -8.64 2.46 -6.45
C ASN A 124 -7.81 1.31 -7.02
N PHE A 125 -7.30 0.41 -6.17
CA PHE A 125 -6.63 -0.81 -6.61
C PHE A 125 -7.57 -1.71 -7.43
N ILE A 126 -8.85 -1.82 -7.04
CA ILE A 126 -9.85 -2.60 -7.77
C ILE A 126 -10.23 -1.93 -9.09
N THR A 127 -10.54 -0.64 -9.05
CA THR A 127 -11.09 0.11 -10.20
C THR A 127 -10.04 0.58 -11.18
N GLN A 128 -8.77 0.67 -10.77
CA GLN A 128 -7.66 1.27 -11.53
C GLN A 128 -7.99 2.71 -12.01
N SER A 129 -8.90 3.40 -11.31
CA SER A 129 -9.44 4.70 -11.74
C SER A 129 -8.45 5.87 -11.56
N GLY A 130 -7.46 5.74 -10.68
CA GLY A 130 -6.51 6.80 -10.34
C GLY A 130 -7.12 8.04 -9.67
N ARG A 131 -8.38 7.97 -9.24
CA ARG A 131 -9.08 9.09 -8.60
C ARG A 131 -8.62 9.26 -7.15
N ALA A 132 -8.59 10.50 -6.68
CA ALA A 132 -8.28 10.80 -5.28
C ALA A 132 -9.35 10.31 -4.30
N GLN A 133 -10.61 10.19 -4.75
CA GLN A 133 -11.73 9.70 -3.95
C GLN A 133 -12.57 8.72 -4.78
N SER A 134 -13.04 7.67 -4.12
CA SER A 134 -13.96 6.69 -4.70
C SER A 134 -15.36 7.27 -4.82
N THR A 135 -16.08 6.89 -5.88
CA THR A 135 -17.49 7.22 -6.03
C THR A 135 -18.36 6.31 -5.17
N LEU A 136 -19.63 6.71 -4.91
CA LEU A 136 -20.57 5.85 -4.18
C LEU A 136 -20.80 4.48 -4.85
N GLU A 137 -20.68 4.41 -6.17
CA GLU A 137 -20.77 3.16 -6.91
C GLU A 137 -19.52 2.29 -6.70
N ASP A 138 -18.32 2.91 -6.72
CA ASP A 138 -17.06 2.21 -6.46
C ASP A 138 -17.08 1.54 -5.06
N LEU A 139 -17.65 2.22 -4.06
CA LEU A 139 -17.77 1.70 -2.69
C LEU A 139 -18.70 0.47 -2.58
N LYS A 140 -19.54 0.20 -3.58
CA LYS A 140 -20.44 -0.96 -3.60
C LYS A 140 -19.82 -2.20 -4.24
N ILE A 141 -18.67 -2.09 -4.90
CA ILE A 141 -18.01 -3.20 -5.59
C ILE A 141 -17.79 -4.36 -4.62
N ASP A 142 -18.26 -5.55 -5.01
CA ASP A 142 -18.05 -6.77 -4.24
C ASP A 142 -16.67 -7.36 -4.55
N SER A 143 -15.74 -7.08 -3.66
CA SER A 143 -14.34 -7.51 -3.76
C SER A 143 -13.74 -7.67 -2.36
N PRO A 144 -12.92 -8.70 -2.12
CA PRO A 144 -12.22 -8.86 -0.86
C PRO A 144 -11.19 -7.74 -0.60
N TYR A 145 -10.83 -6.95 -1.62
CA TYR A 145 -10.00 -5.76 -1.47
C TYR A 145 -10.80 -4.51 -1.07
N ASN A 146 -12.14 -4.53 -1.11
CA ASN A 146 -12.94 -3.36 -0.77
C ASN A 146 -13.08 -3.19 0.75
N THR A 147 -12.19 -2.42 1.35
CA THR A 147 -12.16 -2.18 2.80
C THR A 147 -13.31 -1.29 3.32
N TYR A 148 -14.20 -0.80 2.46
CA TYR A 148 -15.50 -0.23 2.86
C TYR A 148 -16.55 -1.31 3.10
N ARG A 149 -16.37 -2.53 2.60
CA ARG A 149 -17.31 -3.64 2.73
C ARG A 149 -16.83 -4.73 3.67
N VAL A 150 -15.55 -5.07 3.61
CA VAL A 150 -14.94 -6.13 4.44
C VAL A 150 -14.30 -5.56 5.71
N ILE A 151 -14.25 -6.37 6.77
CA ILE A 151 -13.52 -6.11 8.00
C ILE A 151 -12.15 -6.78 7.88
N GLY A 152 -11.11 -6.14 8.39
CA GLY A 152 -9.75 -6.65 8.34
C GLY A 152 -8.96 -6.14 7.16
N LEU A 153 -7.76 -6.72 6.98
CA LEU A 153 -6.89 -6.44 5.85
C LEU A 153 -7.40 -7.09 4.56
N PRO A 154 -7.11 -6.52 3.38
CA PRO A 154 -7.33 -7.21 2.12
C PRO A 154 -6.42 -8.44 2.00
N PRO A 155 -6.69 -9.37 1.05
CA PRO A 155 -5.94 -10.62 0.93
C PRO A 155 -4.48 -10.46 0.51
N GLY A 156 -4.08 -9.27 0.08
CA GLY A 156 -2.70 -8.98 -0.35
C GLY A 156 -2.41 -7.49 -0.50
N PRO A 157 -1.14 -7.14 -0.72
CA PRO A 157 -0.73 -5.75 -0.93
C PRO A 157 -1.43 -5.10 -2.14
N ILE A 158 -1.69 -3.79 -2.06
CA ILE A 158 -2.29 -3.00 -3.16
C ILE A 158 -1.25 -2.21 -3.97
N THR A 159 -0.03 -2.10 -3.45
CA THR A 159 1.13 -1.49 -4.12
C THR A 159 2.42 -2.10 -3.57
N ASN A 160 3.56 -1.69 -4.13
CA ASN A 160 4.87 -2.04 -3.58
C ASN A 160 5.30 -0.94 -2.61
N PRO A 161 5.34 -1.18 -1.29
CA PRO A 161 5.66 -0.15 -0.31
C PRO A 161 7.15 0.19 -0.26
N SER A 162 7.45 1.41 0.14
CA SER A 162 8.80 1.85 0.50
C SER A 162 9.21 1.31 1.89
N VAL A 163 10.50 1.40 2.20
CA VAL A 163 11.01 1.08 3.56
C VAL A 163 10.31 1.96 4.60
N ASP A 164 10.16 3.26 4.32
CA ASP A 164 9.50 4.20 5.23
C ASP A 164 8.05 3.78 5.57
N ALA A 165 7.32 3.25 4.59
CA ALA A 165 5.96 2.75 4.84
C ALA A 165 5.98 1.48 5.70
N ILE A 166 6.89 0.54 5.43
CA ILE A 166 7.06 -0.68 6.24
C ILE A 166 7.44 -0.30 7.69
N GLU A 167 8.45 0.56 7.86
CA GLU A 167 8.89 1.00 9.17
C GLU A 167 7.82 1.80 9.93
N SER A 168 6.97 2.53 9.22
CA SER A 168 5.86 3.26 9.85
C SER A 168 4.79 2.32 10.42
N VAL A 169 4.63 1.12 9.88
CA VAL A 169 3.74 0.09 10.43
C VAL A 169 4.42 -0.64 11.58
N VAL A 170 5.67 -1.07 11.41
CA VAL A 170 6.42 -1.80 12.45
C VAL A 170 6.62 -0.93 13.69
N ASN A 171 6.87 0.36 13.51
CA ASN A 171 7.12 1.34 14.58
C ASN A 171 6.00 2.39 14.62
N TYR A 172 4.75 1.94 14.56
CA TYR A 172 3.61 2.86 14.57
C TYR A 172 3.54 3.67 15.87
N THR A 173 2.88 4.83 15.82
CA THR A 173 2.65 5.66 16.99
C THR A 173 1.30 5.30 17.60
N PRO A 174 1.25 4.71 18.81
CA PRO A 174 0.00 4.46 19.53
C PRO A 174 -0.75 5.76 19.78
N SER A 175 -2.06 5.75 19.56
CA SER A 175 -2.91 6.91 19.78
C SER A 175 -4.37 6.48 19.97
N ASP A 176 -5.22 7.41 20.44
CA ASP A 176 -6.66 7.20 20.52
C ASP A 176 -7.39 7.66 19.24
N PHE A 177 -6.68 7.88 18.15
CA PHE A 177 -7.29 8.31 16.91
C PHE A 177 -7.88 7.15 16.13
N TYR A 178 -9.01 7.39 15.47
CA TYR A 178 -9.72 6.46 14.60
C TYR A 178 -9.96 7.00 13.20
N PHE A 179 -9.79 8.32 13.01
CA PHE A 179 -10.06 8.99 11.74
C PHE A 179 -8.95 9.97 11.39
N PHE A 180 -8.74 10.16 10.10
CA PHE A 180 -7.85 11.19 9.57
C PHE A 180 -8.40 11.73 8.25
N LEU A 181 -7.92 12.89 7.85
CA LEU A 181 -8.10 13.47 6.53
C LEU A 181 -6.90 14.33 6.16
N THR A 182 -6.66 14.49 4.87
CA THR A 182 -5.68 15.45 4.35
C THR A 182 -6.41 16.74 3.99
N SER A 183 -6.01 17.86 4.60
CA SER A 183 -6.61 19.17 4.36
C SER A 183 -6.32 19.68 2.94
N ARG A 184 -7.14 20.63 2.46
CA ARG A 184 -6.89 21.37 1.22
C ARG A 184 -6.01 22.59 1.40
N ASP A 185 -5.43 22.78 2.59
CA ASP A 185 -4.45 23.84 2.84
C ASP A 185 -3.22 23.72 1.92
N ASN A 186 -2.51 24.81 1.77
CA ASN A 186 -1.21 24.81 1.09
C ASN A 186 -0.10 25.30 2.03
N PRO A 187 0.82 24.41 2.50
CA PRO A 187 0.87 22.96 2.23
C PRO A 187 -0.22 22.16 2.95
N PRO A 188 -0.62 21.01 2.40
CA PRO A 188 -1.64 20.16 3.00
C PRO A 188 -1.16 19.59 4.34
N LYS A 189 -2.12 19.40 5.27
CA LYS A 189 -1.88 18.86 6.61
C LYS A 189 -2.74 17.63 6.84
N THR A 190 -2.22 16.66 7.56
CA THR A 190 -3.01 15.55 8.07
C THR A 190 -3.69 15.95 9.37
N ILE A 191 -5.00 15.82 9.43
CA ILE A 191 -5.83 16.15 10.60
C ILE A 191 -6.36 14.84 11.17
N PHE A 192 -6.08 14.59 12.43
CA PHE A 192 -6.49 13.38 13.15
C PHE A 192 -7.68 13.65 14.04
N SER A 193 -8.55 12.67 14.22
CA SER A 193 -9.76 12.77 15.06
C SER A 193 -9.99 11.45 15.81
N LYS A 194 -10.50 11.54 17.04
CA LYS A 194 -10.84 10.38 17.87
C LYS A 194 -12.21 9.83 17.53
N THR A 195 -13.18 10.72 17.34
CA THR A 195 -14.57 10.36 17.09
C THR A 195 -15.01 10.71 15.68
N PHE A 196 -16.06 10.04 15.20
CA PHE A 196 -16.66 10.37 13.90
C PHE A 196 -17.24 11.79 13.88
N GLU A 197 -17.74 12.29 15.00
CA GLU A 197 -18.25 13.66 15.11
C GLU A 197 -17.13 14.68 14.91
N GLU A 198 -15.99 14.52 15.59
CA GLU A 198 -14.80 15.33 15.37
C GLU A 198 -14.34 15.28 13.91
N HIS A 199 -14.36 14.09 13.29
CA HIS A 199 -14.01 13.93 11.88
C HIS A 199 -14.96 14.70 10.95
N LEU A 200 -16.27 14.68 11.22
CA LEU A 200 -17.24 15.48 10.45
C LEU A 200 -17.00 16.98 10.61
N GLN A 201 -16.66 17.46 11.82
CA GLN A 201 -16.28 18.85 12.06
C GLN A 201 -15.00 19.20 11.29
N ALA A 202 -13.98 18.33 11.32
CA ALA A 202 -12.74 18.50 10.56
C ALA A 202 -13.02 18.56 9.05
N LYS A 203 -13.88 17.68 8.51
CA LYS A 203 -14.29 17.72 7.08
C LYS A 203 -14.89 19.06 6.70
N ARG A 204 -15.82 19.60 7.49
CA ARG A 204 -16.44 20.91 7.22
C ARG A 204 -15.43 22.06 7.24
N LYS A 205 -14.40 21.96 8.11
CA LYS A 205 -13.40 23.02 8.28
C LYS A 205 -12.31 22.99 7.24
N TYR A 206 -11.83 21.79 6.86
CA TYR A 206 -10.60 21.60 6.07
C TYR A 206 -10.83 21.07 4.65
N LEU A 207 -12.07 20.70 4.31
CA LEU A 207 -12.50 20.23 2.98
C LEU A 207 -13.72 20.98 2.46
N PRO A 208 -13.78 22.33 2.55
CA PRO A 208 -14.91 23.10 2.06
C PRO A 208 -15.06 23.02 0.54
#